data_2959a87767111b58c3a39fefb4a4bd23
#
_entry.id   2959a87767111b58c3a39fefb4a4bd23
#
_cell.length_a   1.000
_cell.length_b   1.000
_cell.length_c   1.000
_cell.angle_alpha   90.00
_cell.angle_beta   90.00
_cell.angle_gamma   90.00
#
_symmetry.space_group_name_H-M   'P 1'
#
loop_
_entity.id
_entity.type
_entity.pdbx_description
1 polymer ?
#
loop_
_entity_poly.entity_id
_entity_poly.type
_entity_poly.pdbx_seq_one_letter_code
_entity_poly.pdbx_strand_id
1 'polypeptide(L)'
;LKTINDIPLEITAKNFPKEIDIRGEVFIENNDFKKINEKFANPRNAASGSLRQKDSIVTSKIPLKFIAYTYGYAEKMNINNQTDFLENLKIWGFKVNPFNKKISGIKDLIQNHKSLEEKRKEIAFDIDGIVYKVNDFNLQKRLGFAANAPRWAIAHKFSANSSISDILNIEIQIGRTG
;
A
#
# COMPACT_ATOMS: atom_id res chain seq x y z
N LEU A 1 -10.73 2.94 -11.81
CA LEU A 1 -9.71 1.89 -11.73
C LEU A 1 -9.09 1.55 -13.09
N LYS A 2 -9.86 1.48 -14.19
CA LYS A 2 -9.37 1.19 -15.56
C LYS A 2 -8.30 2.17 -16.08
N THR A 3 -8.10 3.30 -15.42
CA THR A 3 -7.08 4.31 -15.77
C THR A 3 -5.73 4.07 -15.08
N ILE A 4 -5.61 3.03 -14.25
CA ILE A 4 -4.38 2.66 -13.54
C ILE A 4 -3.76 1.46 -14.25
N ASN A 5 -2.65 1.68 -14.94
CA ASN A 5 -2.02 0.66 -15.79
C ASN A 5 -1.48 -0.57 -15.03
N ASP A 6 -1.23 -0.43 -13.72
CA ASP A 6 -0.75 -1.53 -12.87
C ASP A 6 -1.87 -2.51 -12.45
N ILE A 7 -3.13 -2.22 -12.82
CA ILE A 7 -4.26 -3.10 -12.58
C ILE A 7 -4.59 -3.80 -13.91
N PRO A 8 -4.41 -5.13 -14.01
CA PRO A 8 -4.71 -5.85 -15.22
C PRO A 8 -6.20 -5.77 -15.56
N LEU A 9 -6.55 -5.49 -16.81
CA LEU A 9 -7.93 -5.45 -17.29
C LEU A 9 -8.46 -6.85 -17.60
N GLU A 10 -7.56 -7.80 -17.81
CA GLU A 10 -7.85 -9.20 -18.12
C GLU A 10 -6.80 -10.09 -17.47
N ILE A 11 -7.23 -11.23 -16.94
CA ILE A 11 -6.35 -12.20 -16.28
C ILE A 11 -6.58 -13.56 -16.93
N THR A 12 -5.54 -14.08 -17.58
CA THR A 12 -5.59 -15.36 -18.33
C THR A 12 -4.99 -16.53 -17.55
N ALA A 13 -4.48 -16.29 -16.33
CA ALA A 13 -3.83 -17.31 -15.51
C ALA A 13 -4.82 -18.41 -15.09
N LYS A 14 -4.49 -19.68 -15.39
CA LYS A 14 -5.35 -20.85 -15.12
C LYS A 14 -5.64 -21.07 -13.63
N ASN A 15 -4.75 -20.61 -12.75
CA ASN A 15 -4.89 -20.74 -11.31
C ASN A 15 -5.56 -19.53 -10.64
N PHE A 16 -6.11 -18.61 -11.44
CA PHE A 16 -6.85 -17.47 -10.89
C PHE A 16 -8.17 -17.94 -10.28
N PRO A 17 -8.52 -17.55 -9.05
CA PRO A 17 -9.80 -17.85 -8.43
C PRO A 17 -10.96 -17.31 -9.28
N LYS A 18 -12.09 -18.00 -9.26
CA LYS A 18 -13.29 -17.55 -9.99
C LYS A 18 -13.75 -16.17 -9.51
N GLU A 19 -13.58 -15.90 -8.21
CA GLU A 19 -13.88 -14.63 -7.57
C GLU A 19 -12.85 -14.34 -6.49
N ILE A 20 -12.32 -13.12 -6.48
CA ILE A 20 -11.36 -12.65 -5.48
C ILE A 20 -11.40 -11.13 -5.33
N ASP A 21 -11.39 -10.65 -4.09
CA ASP A 21 -11.17 -9.25 -3.74
C ASP A 21 -9.67 -8.99 -3.55
N ILE A 22 -9.00 -8.36 -4.49
CA ILE A 22 -7.59 -7.98 -4.35
C ILE A 22 -7.50 -6.58 -3.72
N ARG A 23 -6.76 -6.50 -2.63
CA ARG A 23 -6.48 -5.24 -1.93
C ARG A 23 -5.07 -4.76 -2.20
N GLY A 24 -4.96 -3.47 -2.39
CA GLY A 24 -3.70 -2.80 -2.69
C GLY A 24 -3.72 -1.34 -2.27
N GLU A 25 -2.62 -0.67 -2.52
CA GLU A 25 -2.47 0.77 -2.30
C GLU A 25 -2.30 1.47 -3.64
N VAL A 26 -3.05 2.56 -3.83
CA VAL A 26 -2.85 3.48 -4.96
C VAL A 26 -1.96 4.62 -4.49
N PHE A 27 -0.92 4.90 -5.25
CA PHE A 27 0.07 5.91 -4.91
C PHE A 27 0.59 6.63 -6.16
N ILE A 28 1.41 7.65 -5.96
CA ILE A 28 2.14 8.38 -7.00
C ILE A 28 3.62 8.35 -6.62
N GLU A 29 4.50 8.08 -7.58
CA GLU A 29 5.92 8.15 -7.37
C GLU A 29 6.39 9.61 -7.19
N ASN A 30 7.41 9.83 -6.36
CA ASN A 30 7.90 11.17 -6.02
C ASN A 30 8.32 11.99 -7.26
N ASN A 31 8.91 11.34 -8.26
CA ASN A 31 9.32 12.00 -9.50
C ASN A 31 8.11 12.38 -10.37
N ASP A 32 7.06 11.59 -10.35
CA ASP A 32 5.84 11.89 -11.08
C ASP A 32 4.99 12.94 -10.37
N PHE A 33 4.98 12.94 -9.03
CA PHE A 33 4.34 13.97 -8.24
C PHE A 33 4.92 15.36 -8.51
N LYS A 34 6.24 15.48 -8.67
CA LYS A 34 6.91 16.74 -9.01
C LYS A 34 6.47 17.32 -10.37
N LYS A 35 5.96 16.47 -11.28
CA LYS A 35 5.46 16.89 -12.60
C LYS A 35 3.99 17.32 -12.57
N ILE A 36 3.26 16.93 -11.53
CA ILE A 36 1.88 17.33 -11.35
C ILE A 36 1.88 18.79 -10.89
N ASN A 37 1.53 19.70 -11.80
CA ASN A 37 1.54 21.14 -11.54
C ASN A 37 0.31 21.52 -10.71
N GLU A 38 0.23 21.05 -9.42
CA GLU A 38 -0.99 21.31 -8.68
C GLU A 38 -0.92 21.24 -7.15
N LYS A 39 -1.79 21.92 -6.60
CA LYS A 39 -2.62 22.11 -5.39
C LYS A 39 -2.59 21.02 -4.30
N PHE A 40 -1.81 19.92 -4.43
CA PHE A 40 -1.74 18.87 -3.41
C PHE A 40 -0.53 19.03 -2.51
N ALA A 41 -0.72 18.90 -1.20
CA ALA A 41 0.34 19.06 -0.22
C ALA A 41 1.41 17.95 -0.29
N ASN A 42 1.04 16.75 -0.75
CA ASN A 42 1.93 15.59 -0.83
C ASN A 42 1.40 14.52 -1.80
N PRO A 43 2.23 13.51 -2.20
CA PRO A 43 1.83 12.43 -3.11
C PRO A 43 0.61 11.64 -2.64
N ARG A 44 0.45 11.41 -1.34
CA ARG A 44 -0.68 10.67 -0.76
C ARG A 44 -2.00 11.42 -0.96
N ASN A 45 -2.02 12.72 -0.69
CA ASN A 45 -3.20 13.56 -0.91
C ASN A 45 -3.54 13.66 -2.40
N ALA A 46 -2.54 13.74 -3.27
CA ALA A 46 -2.72 13.73 -4.72
C ALA A 46 -3.36 12.42 -5.20
N ALA A 47 -2.86 11.26 -4.76
CA ALA A 47 -3.42 9.96 -5.11
C ALA A 47 -4.87 9.82 -4.65
N SER A 48 -5.16 10.10 -3.37
CA SER A 48 -6.52 9.96 -2.82
C SER A 48 -7.50 10.96 -3.41
N GLY A 49 -7.08 12.20 -3.67
CA GLY A 49 -7.88 13.22 -4.31
C GLY A 49 -8.22 12.88 -5.76
N SER A 50 -7.24 12.34 -6.50
CA SER A 50 -7.42 11.93 -7.90
C SER A 50 -8.37 10.73 -8.06
N LEU A 51 -8.39 9.79 -7.10
CA LEU A 51 -9.34 8.68 -7.10
C LEU A 51 -10.79 9.09 -6.85
N ARG A 52 -11.02 10.23 -6.23
CA ARG A 52 -12.35 10.77 -5.92
C ARG A 52 -12.95 11.61 -7.04
N GLN A 53 -12.23 11.82 -8.13
CA GLN A 53 -12.74 12.57 -9.28
C GLN A 53 -13.95 11.86 -9.90
N LYS A 54 -14.99 12.64 -10.20
CA LYS A 54 -16.19 12.11 -10.87
C LYS A 54 -15.91 11.77 -12.34
N ASP A 55 -15.03 12.53 -12.99
CA ASP A 55 -14.63 12.31 -14.38
C ASP A 55 -13.36 11.47 -14.44
N SER A 56 -13.46 10.28 -15.04
CA SER A 56 -12.34 9.37 -15.24
C SER A 56 -11.27 9.90 -16.20
N ILE A 57 -11.62 10.85 -17.10
CA ILE A 57 -10.65 11.50 -17.99
C ILE A 57 -9.67 12.36 -17.18
N VAL A 58 -10.15 13.04 -16.13
CA VAL A 58 -9.28 13.81 -15.23
C VAL A 58 -8.34 12.87 -14.50
N THR A 59 -8.86 11.76 -13.94
CA THR A 59 -8.04 10.74 -13.26
C THR A 59 -7.00 10.11 -14.19
N SER A 60 -7.32 9.89 -15.48
CA SER A 60 -6.40 9.25 -16.42
C SER A 60 -5.14 10.07 -16.74
N LYS A 61 -5.17 11.38 -16.50
CA LYS A 61 -4.03 12.28 -16.67
C LYS A 61 -3.05 12.23 -15.50
N ILE A 62 -3.44 11.64 -14.38
CA ILE A 62 -2.62 11.52 -13.18
C ILE A 62 -1.90 10.16 -13.22
N PRO A 63 -0.57 10.13 -13.05
CA PRO A 63 0.25 8.91 -13.13
C PRO A 63 0.10 8.04 -11.87
N LEU A 64 -1.12 7.58 -11.62
CA LEU A 64 -1.43 6.69 -10.52
C LEU A 64 -0.80 5.32 -10.73
N LYS A 65 -0.21 4.79 -9.66
CA LYS A 65 0.35 3.45 -9.55
C LYS A 65 -0.47 2.62 -8.56
N PHE A 66 -0.37 1.29 -8.69
CA PHE A 66 -1.03 0.37 -7.78
C PHE A 66 -0.09 -0.76 -7.37
N ILE A 67 -0.04 -1.05 -6.07
CA ILE A 67 0.66 -2.21 -5.51
C ILE A 67 -0.34 -3.08 -4.76
N ALA A 68 -0.50 -4.32 -5.21
CA ALA A 68 -1.31 -5.32 -4.53
C ALA A 68 -0.53 -5.95 -3.36
N TYR A 69 -1.20 -6.22 -2.22
CA TYR A 69 -0.53 -6.76 -1.04
C TYR A 69 -1.32 -7.80 -0.26
N THR A 70 -2.62 -7.94 -0.48
CA THR A 70 -3.45 -8.94 0.19
C THR A 70 -4.78 -9.14 -0.55
N TYR A 71 -5.62 -10.01 -0.02
CA TYR A 71 -6.98 -10.21 -0.51
C TYR A 71 -8.00 -9.99 0.62
N GLY A 72 -9.24 -9.73 0.27
CA GLY A 72 -10.38 -9.73 1.18
C GLY A 72 -11.05 -11.10 1.19
N TYR A 73 -11.88 -11.34 0.20
CA TYR A 73 -12.54 -12.61 -0.07
C TYR A 73 -11.85 -13.33 -1.24
N ALA A 74 -11.86 -14.66 -1.25
CA ALA A 74 -11.48 -15.47 -2.38
C ALA A 74 -12.27 -16.78 -2.42
N GLU A 75 -12.88 -17.10 -3.55
CA GLU A 75 -13.54 -18.39 -3.76
C GLU A 75 -12.50 -19.46 -4.13
N LYS A 76 -12.42 -20.55 -3.36
CA LYS A 76 -11.58 -21.75 -3.65
C LYS A 76 -10.13 -21.45 -4.02
N MET A 77 -9.49 -20.56 -3.28
CA MET A 77 -8.08 -20.27 -3.46
C MET A 77 -7.21 -21.37 -2.85
N ASN A 78 -6.39 -22.03 -3.67
CA ASN A 78 -5.45 -23.08 -3.25
C ASN A 78 -4.06 -22.51 -2.92
N ILE A 79 -4.02 -21.42 -2.16
CA ILE A 79 -2.79 -20.76 -1.71
C ILE A 79 -2.84 -20.68 -0.18
N ASN A 80 -1.80 -21.15 0.49
CA ASN A 80 -1.80 -21.36 1.93
C ASN A 80 -0.94 -20.37 2.71
N ASN A 81 -0.22 -19.48 2.02
CA ASN A 81 0.65 -18.52 2.69
C ASN A 81 0.80 -17.22 1.89
N GLN A 82 1.24 -16.19 2.60
CA GLN A 82 1.40 -14.82 2.08
C GLN A 82 2.47 -14.73 0.98
N THR A 83 3.57 -15.47 1.11
CA THR A 83 4.66 -15.44 0.11
C THR A 83 4.17 -15.97 -1.24
N ASP A 84 3.54 -17.14 -1.24
CA ASP A 84 2.99 -17.75 -2.47
C ASP A 84 1.87 -16.88 -3.05
N PHE A 85 1.08 -16.23 -2.19
CA PHE A 85 0.06 -15.30 -2.65
C PHE A 85 0.66 -14.10 -3.41
N LEU A 86 1.74 -13.52 -2.89
CA LEU A 86 2.45 -12.42 -3.58
C LEU A 86 3.05 -12.85 -4.92
N GLU A 87 3.57 -14.09 -5.01
CA GLU A 87 4.06 -14.62 -6.29
C GLU A 87 2.90 -14.85 -7.28
N ASN A 88 1.77 -15.36 -6.81
CA ASN A 88 0.58 -15.49 -7.67
C ASN A 88 0.04 -14.14 -8.14
N LEU A 89 0.07 -13.09 -7.32
CA LEU A 89 -0.28 -11.74 -7.76
C LEU A 89 0.57 -11.29 -8.96
N LYS A 90 1.87 -11.57 -8.96
CA LYS A 90 2.76 -11.28 -10.11
C LYS A 90 2.35 -12.09 -11.36
N ILE A 91 2.06 -13.38 -11.19
CA ILE A 91 1.59 -14.26 -12.29
C ILE A 91 0.27 -13.75 -12.86
N TRP A 92 -0.61 -13.20 -12.02
CA TRP A 92 -1.88 -12.61 -12.41
C TRP A 92 -1.76 -11.20 -13.02
N GLY A 93 -0.53 -10.67 -13.10
CA GLY A 93 -0.25 -9.38 -13.72
C GLY A 93 -0.27 -8.17 -12.78
N PHE A 94 -0.46 -8.38 -11.47
CA PHE A 94 -0.41 -7.29 -10.50
C PHE A 94 1.02 -6.93 -10.11
N LYS A 95 1.26 -5.65 -9.85
CA LYS A 95 2.48 -5.21 -9.20
C LYS A 95 2.42 -5.49 -7.70
N VAL A 96 3.53 -5.96 -7.15
CA VAL A 96 3.73 -6.15 -5.71
C VAL A 96 4.93 -5.32 -5.24
N ASN A 97 4.98 -4.99 -3.96
CA ASN A 97 6.09 -4.22 -3.41
C ASN A 97 7.40 -5.01 -3.56
N PRO A 98 8.44 -4.45 -4.22
CA PRO A 98 9.73 -5.12 -4.43
C PRO A 98 10.51 -5.38 -3.12
N PHE A 99 10.18 -4.67 -2.05
CA PHE A 99 10.82 -4.84 -0.73
C PHE A 99 10.17 -5.94 0.13
N ASN A 100 9.15 -6.65 -0.39
CA ASN A 100 8.58 -7.80 0.31
C ASN A 100 9.63 -8.88 0.54
N LYS A 101 9.76 -9.32 1.79
CA LYS A 101 10.76 -10.29 2.18
C LYS A 101 10.20 -11.23 3.25
N LYS A 102 10.41 -12.54 3.09
CA LYS A 102 10.18 -13.51 4.16
C LYS A 102 11.37 -13.48 5.12
N ILE A 103 11.11 -13.28 6.39
CA ILE A 103 12.12 -13.13 7.43
C ILE A 103 11.79 -14.09 8.58
N SER A 104 12.81 -14.66 9.19
CA SER A 104 12.70 -15.51 10.38
C SER A 104 13.57 -14.94 11.50
N GLY A 105 12.96 -14.73 12.67
CA GLY A 105 13.67 -14.23 13.84
C GLY A 105 13.63 -12.70 14.01
N ILE A 106 13.63 -12.31 15.29
CA ILE A 106 13.48 -10.89 15.69
C ILE A 106 14.67 -10.01 15.28
N LYS A 107 15.89 -10.58 15.30
CA LYS A 107 17.12 -9.86 14.95
C LYS A 107 17.09 -9.40 13.50
N ASP A 108 16.70 -10.31 12.58
CA ASP A 108 16.63 -10.02 11.15
C ASP A 108 15.48 -9.05 10.83
N LEU A 109 14.36 -9.11 11.57
CA LEU A 109 13.28 -8.14 11.46
C LEU A 109 13.76 -6.73 11.80
N ILE A 110 14.48 -6.57 12.92
CA ILE A 110 15.01 -5.29 13.37
C ILE A 110 16.05 -4.76 12.38
N GLN A 111 16.96 -5.63 11.89
CA GLN A 111 17.96 -5.23 10.92
C GLN A 111 17.35 -4.80 9.59
N ASN A 112 16.34 -5.52 9.12
CA ASN A 112 15.61 -5.16 7.90
C ASN A 112 14.89 -3.81 8.05
N HIS A 113 14.29 -3.54 9.21
CA HIS A 113 13.66 -2.26 9.51
C HIS A 113 14.66 -1.10 9.40
N LYS A 114 15.81 -1.20 10.11
CA LYS A 114 16.87 -0.19 10.06
C LYS A 114 17.38 0.05 8.64
N SER A 115 17.67 -1.02 7.90
CA SER A 115 18.15 -0.92 6.53
C SER A 115 17.15 -0.22 5.59
N LEU A 116 15.85 -0.46 5.75
CA LEU A 116 14.83 0.23 4.94
C LEU A 116 14.62 1.67 5.39
N GLU A 117 14.73 1.96 6.70
CA GLU A 117 14.68 3.33 7.22
C GLU A 117 15.83 4.19 6.66
N GLU A 118 17.05 3.66 6.61
CA GLU A 118 18.22 4.33 6.04
C GLU A 118 18.04 4.62 4.55
N LYS A 119 17.49 3.64 3.80
CA LYS A 119 17.25 3.75 2.34
C LYS A 119 15.96 4.49 1.98
N ARG A 120 15.17 4.91 2.95
CA ARG A 120 13.84 5.51 2.76
C ARG A 120 13.81 6.63 1.72
N LYS A 121 14.87 7.46 1.68
CA LYS A 121 14.97 8.61 0.75
C LYS A 121 15.30 8.21 -0.69
N GLU A 122 15.80 6.99 -0.91
CA GLU A 122 16.15 6.46 -2.23
C GLU A 122 14.97 5.75 -2.90
N ILE A 123 13.92 5.46 -2.13
CA ILE A 123 12.72 4.78 -2.63
C ILE A 123 11.88 5.77 -3.44
N ALA A 124 11.40 5.31 -4.58
CA ALA A 124 10.64 6.13 -5.53
C ALA A 124 9.30 6.66 -4.99
N PHE A 125 8.81 6.13 -3.88
CA PHE A 125 7.56 6.52 -3.22
C PHE A 125 7.74 6.61 -1.70
N ASP A 126 6.91 7.42 -1.07
CA ASP A 126 6.99 7.62 0.37
C ASP A 126 6.54 6.38 1.15
N ILE A 127 7.37 6.01 2.14
CA ILE A 127 7.05 4.95 3.11
C ILE A 127 7.22 5.49 4.53
N ASP A 128 6.37 5.03 5.44
CA ASP A 128 6.36 5.46 6.84
C ASP A 128 6.64 4.31 7.81
N GLY A 129 6.90 3.11 7.31
CA GLY A 129 7.19 1.94 8.10
C GLY A 129 7.06 0.63 7.32
N ILE A 130 7.10 -0.46 8.07
CA ILE A 130 6.96 -1.83 7.57
C ILE A 130 5.74 -2.47 8.23
N VAL A 131 5.02 -3.30 7.49
CA VAL A 131 3.98 -4.16 8.04
C VAL A 131 4.49 -5.60 8.05
N TYR A 132 4.66 -6.17 9.23
CA TYR A 132 4.92 -7.60 9.39
C TYR A 132 3.62 -8.36 9.38
N LYS A 133 3.62 -9.51 8.71
CA LYS A 133 2.45 -10.39 8.62
C LYS A 133 2.88 -11.83 8.91
N VAL A 134 2.08 -12.57 9.63
CA VAL A 134 2.25 -14.02 9.76
C VAL A 134 2.10 -14.63 8.37
N ASN A 135 3.07 -15.44 7.94
CA ASN A 135 3.11 -15.96 6.57
C ASN A 135 2.03 -17.03 6.29
N ASP A 136 1.76 -17.90 7.24
CA ASP A 136 0.80 -19.01 7.12
C ASP A 136 -0.64 -18.54 7.28
N PHE A 137 -1.52 -18.82 6.30
CA PHE A 137 -2.91 -18.38 6.30
C PHE A 137 -3.78 -19.11 7.33
N ASN A 138 -3.45 -20.37 7.70
CA ASN A 138 -4.17 -21.06 8.77
C ASN A 138 -3.85 -20.41 10.12
N LEU A 139 -2.60 -19.98 10.34
CA LEU A 139 -2.25 -19.23 11.54
C LEU A 139 -2.90 -17.85 11.55
N GLN A 140 -2.97 -17.15 10.40
CA GLN A 140 -3.72 -15.89 10.30
C GLN A 140 -5.18 -16.07 10.69
N LYS A 141 -5.83 -17.13 10.17
CA LYS A 141 -7.23 -17.47 10.50
C LYS A 141 -7.41 -17.77 11.99
N ARG A 142 -6.48 -18.51 12.60
CA ARG A 142 -6.52 -18.83 14.04
C ARG A 142 -6.35 -17.61 14.93
N LEU A 143 -5.46 -16.67 14.56
CA LEU A 143 -5.24 -15.42 15.28
C LEU A 143 -6.44 -14.47 15.14
N GLY A 144 -7.08 -14.46 13.98
CA GLY A 144 -8.28 -13.69 13.71
C GLY A 144 -8.08 -12.19 13.76
N PHE A 145 -9.15 -11.49 14.16
CA PHE A 145 -9.21 -10.03 14.19
C PHE A 145 -9.57 -9.53 15.60
N ALA A 146 -9.13 -8.32 15.93
CA ALA A 146 -9.61 -7.56 17.08
C ALA A 146 -10.27 -6.29 16.54
N ALA A 147 -11.59 -6.20 16.70
CA ALA A 147 -12.41 -5.18 16.05
C ALA A 147 -12.10 -5.13 14.53
N ASN A 148 -11.52 -4.04 14.04
CA ASN A 148 -11.21 -3.84 12.62
C ASN A 148 -9.74 -4.13 12.26
N ALA A 149 -8.93 -4.61 13.22
CA ALA A 149 -7.50 -4.85 13.01
C ALA A 149 -7.16 -6.35 13.05
N PRO A 150 -6.32 -6.85 12.12
CA PRO A 150 -5.86 -8.23 12.17
C PRO A 150 -4.85 -8.43 13.31
N ARG A 151 -5.00 -9.53 14.07
CA ARG A 151 -4.02 -9.91 15.11
C ARG A 151 -2.75 -10.54 14.55
N TRP A 152 -2.76 -10.88 13.28
CA TRP A 152 -1.65 -11.50 12.55
C TRP A 152 -0.79 -10.51 11.77
N ALA A 153 -1.05 -9.21 11.90
CA ALA A 153 -0.27 -8.17 11.27
C ALA A 153 0.03 -7.04 12.26
N ILE A 154 1.24 -6.49 12.19
CA ILE A 154 1.67 -5.36 13.00
C ILE A 154 2.45 -4.35 12.16
N ALA A 155 2.15 -3.08 12.31
CA ALA A 155 2.89 -1.99 11.69
C ALA A 155 4.04 -1.55 12.60
N HIS A 156 5.24 -1.48 12.04
CA HIS A 156 6.43 -0.93 12.68
C HIS A 156 6.83 0.35 11.93
N LYS A 157 6.45 1.48 12.49
CA LYS A 157 6.69 2.79 11.87
C LYS A 157 8.17 3.18 11.97
N PHE A 158 8.65 3.93 10.98
CA PHE A 158 9.95 4.58 11.04
C PHE A 158 9.92 5.76 12.02
N SER A 159 11.10 6.21 12.42
CA SER A 159 11.24 7.40 13.24
C SER A 159 10.61 8.61 12.55
N ALA A 160 9.87 9.40 13.32
CA ALA A 160 9.26 10.61 12.80
C ALA A 160 10.33 11.63 12.38
N ASN A 161 10.14 12.28 11.23
CA ASN A 161 10.94 13.45 10.91
C ASN A 161 10.47 14.59 11.82
N SER A 162 11.41 15.23 12.52
CA SER A 162 11.16 16.44 13.29
C SER A 162 11.79 17.65 12.59
N SER A 163 11.09 18.77 12.65
CA SER A 163 11.60 20.07 12.21
C SER A 163 11.16 21.13 13.20
N ILE A 164 11.92 22.22 13.30
CA ILE A 164 11.60 23.37 14.12
C ILE A 164 11.09 24.46 13.16
N SER A 165 9.98 25.11 13.53
CA SER A 165 9.38 26.20 12.77
C SER A 165 8.77 27.22 13.73
N ASP A 166 8.68 28.47 13.32
CA ASP A 166 8.00 29.53 14.06
C ASP A 166 6.53 29.59 13.64
N ILE A 167 5.63 29.73 14.62
CA ILE A 167 4.19 29.93 14.36
C ILE A 167 4.00 31.41 13.98
N LEU A 168 3.60 31.68 12.75
CA LEU A 168 3.37 33.03 12.25
C LEU A 168 1.92 33.48 12.47
N ASN A 169 0.96 32.57 12.40
CA ASN A 169 -0.46 32.87 12.59
C ASN A 169 -1.23 31.63 13.04
N ILE A 170 -2.32 31.81 13.76
CA ILE A 170 -3.27 30.77 14.17
C ILE A 170 -4.66 31.19 13.72
N GLU A 171 -5.26 30.44 12.81
CA GLU A 171 -6.62 30.65 12.35
C GLU A 171 -7.54 29.55 12.87
N ILE A 172 -8.69 29.94 13.39
CA ILE A 172 -9.71 29.01 13.88
C ILE A 172 -10.77 28.86 12.79
N GLN A 173 -10.98 27.64 12.31
CA GLN A 173 -12.03 27.30 11.38
C GLN A 173 -13.01 26.32 12.02
N ILE A 174 -14.31 26.62 11.86
CA ILE A 174 -15.36 25.74 12.36
C ILE A 174 -15.61 24.65 11.31
N GLY A 175 -15.52 23.40 11.72
CA GLY A 175 -15.79 22.24 10.87
C GLY A 175 -17.28 22.07 10.58
N ARG A 176 -17.63 21.10 9.70
CA ARG A 176 -19.03 20.83 9.33
C ARG A 176 -19.91 20.38 10.51
N THR A 177 -19.33 19.88 11.54
CA THR A 177 -20.02 19.33 12.74
C THR A 177 -19.84 20.19 13.99
N GLY A 178 -19.28 21.36 13.88
CA GLY A 178 -18.99 22.28 14.99
C GLY A 178 -17.60 22.20 15.51
#